data_142f9bbf0ed0367c441b73a41b638f06
#
_entry.id   142f9bbf0ed0367c441b73a41b638f06
#
_cell.length_a   1.000
_cell.length_b   1.000
_cell.length_c   1.000
_cell.angle_alpha   90.00
_cell.angle_beta   90.00
_cell.angle_gamma   90.00
#
_symmetry.space_group_name_H-M   'P 1'
#
loop_
_entity.id
_entity.type
_entity.pdbx_description
1 polymer ?
#
loop_
_entity_poly.entity_id
_entity_poly.type
_entity_poly.pdbx_seq_one_letter_code
_entity_poly.pdbx_strand_id
1 'polypeptide(L)' 'MKIKYYKETDSLYIDLSERTSKESLEVAPGIVIDFDKNNNIVGIDIDRATHILNLSQFEIFDFPSKKMVLSTVQK' A
#
# COMPACT_ATOMS: atom_id res chain seq x y z
N MET A 1 -1.84 6.66 -7.47
CA MET A 1 -1.92 5.79 -6.30
C MET A 1 -2.23 4.38 -6.74
N LYS A 2 -1.54 3.41 -6.17
CA LYS A 2 -1.76 2.01 -6.50
C LYS A 2 -1.82 1.18 -5.24
N ILE A 3 -2.66 0.15 -5.24
CA ILE A 3 -2.72 -0.79 -4.14
C ILE A 3 -2.42 -2.16 -4.73
N LYS A 4 -1.39 -2.83 -4.19
CA LYS A 4 -0.92 -4.12 -4.69
C LYS A 4 -0.91 -5.13 -3.57
N TYR A 5 -1.45 -6.31 -3.86
CA TYR A 5 -1.43 -7.41 -2.91
C TYR A 5 -0.56 -8.53 -3.45
N TYR A 6 0.35 -9.01 -2.63
CA TYR A 6 1.27 -10.08 -2.99
C TYR A 6 0.91 -11.33 -2.21
N LYS A 7 0.31 -12.27 -2.91
CA LYS A 7 -0.25 -13.46 -2.30
C LYS A 7 0.81 -14.32 -1.64
N GLU A 8 1.97 -14.45 -2.28
CA GLU A 8 3.02 -15.34 -1.77
C GLU A 8 3.53 -14.92 -0.40
N THR A 9 3.53 -13.62 -0.13
CA THR A 9 4.05 -13.12 1.13
C THR A 9 2.97 -12.54 2.03
N ASP A 10 1.72 -12.55 1.57
CA ASP A 10 0.59 -11.94 2.29
C ASP A 10 0.92 -10.50 2.65
N SER A 11 1.41 -9.75 1.66
CA SER A 11 1.82 -8.36 1.84
C SER A 11 0.93 -7.45 1.02
N LEU A 12 0.55 -6.32 1.61
CA LEU A 12 -0.19 -5.29 0.90
C LEU A 12 0.67 -4.05 0.83
N TYR A 13 0.87 -3.52 -0.38
CA TYR A 13 1.63 -2.29 -0.55
C TYR A 13 0.72 -1.21 -1.12
N ILE A 14 0.69 -0.05 -0.46
CA ILE A 14 -0.06 1.11 -0.93
C ILE A 14 0.96 2.09 -1.46
N ASP A 15 0.98 2.25 -2.78
CA ASP A 15 1.90 3.16 -3.46
C ASP A 15 1.18 4.49 -3.61
N LEU A 16 1.54 5.44 -2.77
CA LEU A 16 0.82 6.71 -2.67
C LEU A 16 1.27 7.74 -3.68
N SER A 17 2.50 7.61 -4.19
CA SER A 17 3.09 8.66 -5.00
C SER A 17 4.19 8.07 -5.86
N GLU A 18 4.49 8.75 -6.97
CA GLU A 18 5.58 8.32 -7.85
C GLU A 18 6.95 8.80 -7.39
N ARG A 19 7.00 9.53 -6.27
CA ARG A 19 8.28 10.00 -5.75
C ARG A 19 9.11 8.83 -5.25
N THR A 20 10.43 8.97 -5.35
CA THR A 20 11.34 7.92 -4.95
C THR A 20 11.42 7.81 -3.43
N SER A 21 11.29 6.61 -2.93
CA SER A 21 11.48 6.35 -1.50
C SER A 21 12.95 6.51 -1.14
N LYS A 22 13.22 7.21 -0.05
CA LYS A 22 14.57 7.39 0.45
C LYS A 22 14.77 6.72 1.80
N GLU A 23 13.76 6.74 2.67
CA GLU A 23 13.85 6.17 4.00
C GLU A 23 12.59 5.41 4.31
N SER A 24 12.73 4.40 5.17
CA SER A 24 11.61 3.59 5.61
C SER A 24 11.63 3.52 7.12
N LEU A 25 10.45 3.51 7.73
CA LEU A 25 10.31 3.46 9.17
C LEU A 25 9.23 2.46 9.53
N GLU A 26 9.57 1.48 10.36
CA GLU A 26 8.57 0.55 10.88
C GLU A 26 7.83 1.25 12.02
N VAL A 27 6.54 1.53 11.80
CA VAL A 27 5.74 2.30 12.75
C VAL A 27 4.95 1.41 13.68
N ALA A 28 4.78 0.14 13.33
CA ALA A 28 4.13 -0.88 14.14
C ALA A 28 4.62 -2.21 13.62
N PRO A 29 4.49 -3.30 14.38
CA PRO A 29 4.96 -4.60 13.89
C PRO A 29 4.34 -4.92 12.54
N GLY A 30 5.19 -5.07 11.53
CA GLY A 30 4.76 -5.43 10.20
C GLY A 30 4.25 -4.29 9.35
N ILE A 31 4.28 -3.05 9.85
CA ILE A 31 3.81 -1.89 9.08
C ILE A 31 4.95 -0.91 8.91
N VAL A 32 5.36 -0.71 7.66
CA VAL A 32 6.49 0.15 7.32
C VAL A 32 6.00 1.27 6.43
N ILE A 33 6.41 2.49 6.75
CA ILE A 33 6.07 3.67 5.95
C ILE A 33 7.34 4.13 5.24
N ASP A 34 7.21 4.37 3.92
CA ASP A 34 8.29 4.88 3.11
C ASP A 34 8.16 6.37 2.93
N PHE A 35 9.28 7.08 3.04
CA PHE A 35 9.33 8.54 2.92
C PHE A 35 10.29 8.94 1.81
N ASP A 36 10.01 10.05 1.15
CA ASP A 36 10.94 10.63 0.20
C ASP A 36 11.96 11.51 0.94
N LYS A 37 12.83 12.16 0.18
CA LYS A 37 13.90 12.96 0.76
C LYS A 37 13.39 14.19 1.52
N ASN A 38 12.15 14.58 1.30
CA ASN A 38 11.54 15.73 1.96
C ASN A 38 10.56 15.31 3.05
N ASN A 39 10.64 14.04 3.48
CA ASN A 39 9.76 13.49 4.53
C ASN A 39 8.30 13.43 4.15
N ASN A 40 8.00 13.36 2.87
CA ASN A 40 6.65 13.07 2.42
C ASN A 40 6.45 11.57 2.38
N ILE A 41 5.28 11.10 2.78
CA ILE A 41 4.96 9.68 2.72
C ILE A 41 4.73 9.29 1.27
N VAL A 42 5.43 8.25 0.81
CA VAL A 42 5.28 7.78 -0.56
C VAL A 42 4.74 6.36 -0.66
N GLY A 43 4.77 5.60 0.43
CA GLY A 43 4.23 4.25 0.39
C GLY A 43 4.01 3.67 1.77
N ILE A 44 3.18 2.63 1.83
CA ILE A 44 2.91 1.90 3.08
C ILE A 44 2.95 0.42 2.75
N ASP A 45 3.78 -0.32 3.49
CA ASP A 45 3.94 -1.76 3.33
C ASP A 45 3.39 -2.45 4.55
N ILE A 46 2.45 -3.38 4.35
CA ILE A 46 1.78 -4.08 5.44
C ILE A 46 2.04 -5.57 5.28
N ASP A 47 2.81 -6.15 6.20
CA ASP A 47 3.07 -7.57 6.24
C ASP A 47 1.91 -8.30 6.90
N ARG A 48 1.75 -9.57 6.55
CA ARG A 48 0.67 -10.40 7.09
C ARG A 48 -0.66 -9.69 7.01
N ALA A 49 -0.92 -9.17 5.81
CA ALA A 49 -2.04 -8.23 5.61
C ALA A 49 -3.39 -8.87 5.94
N THR A 50 -3.58 -10.16 5.63
CA THR A 50 -4.86 -10.81 5.94
C THR A 50 -5.08 -10.97 7.43
N HIS A 51 -4.02 -10.91 8.24
CA HIS A 51 -4.14 -11.02 9.70
C HIS A 51 -4.37 -9.67 10.35
N ILE A 52 -3.92 -8.60 9.71
CA ILE A 52 -4.00 -7.25 10.26
C ILE A 52 -5.23 -6.52 9.72
N LEU A 53 -5.56 -6.75 8.44
CA LEU A 53 -6.62 -6.04 7.75
C LEU A 53 -7.73 -7.00 7.37
N ASN A 54 -8.94 -6.46 7.21
CA ASN A 54 -10.03 -7.23 6.63
C ASN A 54 -10.02 -7.01 5.13
N LEU A 55 -9.40 -7.94 4.41
CA LEU A 55 -9.28 -7.85 2.96
C LEU A 55 -10.43 -8.53 2.22
N SER A 56 -11.38 -9.12 2.95
CA SER A 56 -12.50 -9.80 2.30
C SER A 56 -13.51 -8.83 1.73
N GLN A 57 -13.45 -7.57 2.13
CA GLN A 57 -14.38 -6.56 1.68
C GLN A 57 -13.65 -5.25 1.50
N PHE A 58 -13.89 -4.59 0.37
CA PHE A 58 -13.23 -3.34 0.04
C PHE A 58 -14.26 -2.35 -0.46
N GLU A 59 -14.37 -1.21 0.22
CA GLU A 59 -15.34 -0.18 -0.11
C GLU A 59 -14.64 1.16 -0.24
N ILE A 60 -15.03 1.94 -1.25
CA ILE A 60 -14.50 3.26 -1.48
C ILE A 60 -15.67 4.23 -1.59
N PHE A 61 -15.62 5.32 -0.80
CA PHE A 61 -16.67 6.32 -0.79
C PHE A 61 -16.10 7.67 -1.17
N ASP A 62 -16.77 8.35 -2.12
CA ASP A 62 -16.49 9.76 -2.46
C ASP A 62 -15.02 10.01 -2.79
N PHE A 63 -14.37 9.03 -3.39
CA PHE A 63 -12.96 9.13 -3.74
C PHE A 63 -12.81 10.01 -4.98
N PRO A 64 -11.93 11.03 -4.95
CA PRO A 64 -11.85 12.01 -6.05
C PRO A 64 -11.01 11.50 -7.22
N SER A 65 -11.30 10.30 -7.70
CA SER A 65 -10.57 9.70 -8.79
C SER A 65 -11.39 9.76 -10.07
N LYS A 66 -10.75 10.04 -11.19
CA LYS A 66 -11.43 10.04 -12.49
C LYS A 66 -11.36 8.68 -13.17
N LYS A 67 -10.53 7.78 -12.65
CA LYS A 67 -10.33 6.47 -13.26
C LYS A 67 -9.98 5.47 -12.19
N MET A 68 -10.60 4.31 -12.25
CA MET A 68 -10.31 3.22 -11.33
C MET A 68 -10.05 1.96 -12.14
N VAL A 69 -8.97 1.25 -11.81
CA VAL A 69 -8.58 0.02 -12.49
C VAL A 69 -8.51 -1.08 -11.46
N LEU A 70 -9.20 -2.18 -11.74
CA LEU A 70 -9.05 -3.40 -10.97
C LEU A 70 -8.49 -4.46 -11.90
N SER A 71 -7.38 -5.05 -11.52
CA SER A 71 -6.75 -6.04 -12.37
C SER A 71 -6.07 -7.09 -11.53
N THR A 72 -5.85 -8.25 -12.15
CA THR A 72 -5.09 -9.33 -11.53
C THR A 72 -3.65 -9.19 -11.97
N VAL A 73 -2.72 -9.16 -11.00
CA VAL A 73 -1.30 -9.09 -11.29
C VAL A 73 -0.72 -10.48 -11.15
N GLN A 74 -0.05 -10.93 -12.19
CA GLN A 74 0.62 -12.23 -12.18
C GLN A 74 2.08 -12.05 -11.80
N LYS A 75 2.54 -12.96 -10.97
CA LYS A 75 3.92 -12.90 -10.49
C LYS A 75 4.77 -13.95 -11.15
#